data_05cc7f4c8b4f570293713b21d26d69db
#
_entry.id   05cc7f4c8b4f570293713b21d26d69db
#
_cell.length_a   1.000
_cell.length_b   1.000
_cell.length_c   1.000
_cell.angle_alpha   90.00
_cell.angle_beta   90.00
_cell.angle_gamma   90.00
#
_symmetry.space_group_name_H-M   'P 1'
#
loop_
_entity.id
_entity.type
_entity.pdbx_description
1 polymer ?
#
loop_
_entity_poly.entity_id
_entity_poly.type
_entity_poly.pdbx_seq_one_letter_code
_entity_poly.pdbx_strand_id
1 'polypeptide(L)'
;MKELEEYRKGLIEKLEDMAKAFRAECLAVKDPYESLAKDGWNVHQIAVHTRDVNELVYGLRARRTALEDNPEFQNFDGQAYMAEHYDAKESLSVLLDSFVASVQALVELLRALPVEGWSRMSSHSKLGSGLTLQSWVEKDLAHIKEHLETVKKQNK
;
A
#
# COMPACT_ATOMS: atom_id res chain seq x y z
N MET A 1 -1.87 18.11 -20.22
CA MET A 1 -2.69 18.24 -19.02
C MET A 1 -3.76 17.18 -18.94
N LYS A 2 -4.48 16.96 -20.03
CA LYS A 2 -5.50 15.91 -20.09
C LYS A 2 -4.92 14.52 -19.88
N GLU A 3 -3.78 14.21 -20.49
CA GLU A 3 -3.10 12.92 -20.32
C GLU A 3 -2.67 12.70 -18.86
N LEU A 4 -2.21 13.75 -18.19
CA LEU A 4 -1.81 13.65 -16.77
C LEU A 4 -3.01 13.41 -15.86
N GLU A 5 -4.12 14.07 -16.12
CA GLU A 5 -5.36 13.86 -15.37
C GLU A 5 -5.87 12.43 -15.55
N GLU A 6 -5.83 11.91 -16.78
CA GLU A 6 -6.21 10.54 -17.09
C GLU A 6 -5.28 9.53 -16.40
N TYR A 7 -3.98 9.81 -16.39
CA TYR A 7 -2.99 8.98 -15.71
C TYR A 7 -3.29 8.90 -14.22
N ARG A 8 -3.54 10.04 -13.57
CA ARG A 8 -3.84 10.12 -12.13
C ARG A 8 -5.15 9.41 -11.79
N LYS A 9 -6.17 9.57 -12.63
CA LYS A 9 -7.42 8.83 -12.50
C LYS A 9 -7.18 7.33 -12.58
N GLY A 10 -6.32 6.91 -13.51
CA GLY A 10 -5.92 5.52 -13.65
C GLY A 10 -5.20 4.97 -12.42
N LEU A 11 -4.35 5.77 -11.78
CA LEU A 11 -3.69 5.39 -10.52
C LEU A 11 -4.71 5.11 -9.43
N ILE A 12 -5.71 5.98 -9.29
CA ILE A 12 -6.77 5.82 -8.28
C ILE A 12 -7.56 4.54 -8.55
N GLU A 13 -7.96 4.31 -9.78
CA GLU A 13 -8.71 3.10 -10.16
C GLU A 13 -7.92 1.84 -9.89
N LYS A 14 -6.62 1.83 -10.19
CA LYS A 14 -5.74 0.70 -9.95
C LYS A 14 -5.56 0.43 -8.46
N LEU A 15 -5.42 1.47 -7.64
CA LEU A 15 -5.34 1.29 -6.18
C LEU A 15 -6.57 0.56 -5.67
N GLU A 16 -7.74 1.03 -6.06
CA GLU A 16 -9.00 0.43 -5.64
C GLU A 16 -9.12 -1.02 -6.10
N ASP A 17 -8.86 -1.27 -7.37
CA ASP A 17 -8.98 -2.61 -7.95
C ASP A 17 -7.96 -3.58 -7.39
N MET A 18 -6.71 -3.16 -7.25
CA MET A 18 -5.64 -4.03 -6.75
C MET A 18 -5.80 -4.36 -5.27
N ALA A 19 -6.31 -3.44 -4.46
CA ALA A 19 -6.59 -3.74 -3.06
C ALA A 19 -7.66 -4.84 -2.94
N LYS A 20 -8.73 -4.74 -3.71
CA LYS A 20 -9.78 -5.74 -3.73
C LYS A 20 -9.28 -7.08 -4.27
N ALA A 21 -8.46 -7.05 -5.32
CA ALA A 21 -7.88 -8.25 -5.90
C ALA A 21 -6.92 -8.93 -4.91
N PHE A 22 -6.12 -8.16 -4.19
CA PHE A 22 -5.21 -8.68 -3.17
C PHE A 22 -5.99 -9.41 -2.07
N ARG A 23 -7.06 -8.80 -1.59
CA ARG A 23 -7.93 -9.43 -0.60
C ARG A 23 -8.49 -10.76 -1.12
N ALA A 24 -9.04 -10.75 -2.32
CA ALA A 24 -9.63 -11.95 -2.92
C ALA A 24 -8.61 -13.07 -3.09
N GLU A 25 -7.42 -12.76 -3.57
CA GLU A 25 -6.37 -13.77 -3.80
C GLU A 25 -5.84 -14.34 -2.47
N CYS A 26 -5.67 -13.51 -1.45
CA CYS A 26 -5.24 -13.98 -0.13
C CYS A 26 -6.27 -14.93 0.47
N LEU A 27 -7.56 -14.60 0.35
CA LEU A 27 -8.63 -15.44 0.89
C LEU A 27 -8.82 -16.74 0.10
N ALA A 28 -8.37 -16.80 -1.14
CA ALA A 28 -8.48 -17.99 -1.98
C ALA A 28 -7.38 -19.03 -1.73
N VAL A 29 -6.32 -18.67 -1.03
CA VAL A 29 -5.21 -19.58 -0.74
C VAL A 29 -5.69 -20.68 0.22
N LYS A 30 -5.35 -21.93 -0.06
CA LYS A 30 -5.79 -23.09 0.75
C LYS A 30 -5.27 -23.01 2.19
N ASP A 31 -3.98 -22.73 2.34
CA ASP A 31 -3.34 -22.61 3.65
C ASP A 31 -2.48 -21.34 3.69
N PRO A 32 -2.98 -20.27 4.29
CA PRO A 32 -2.25 -19.00 4.36
C PRO A 32 -1.00 -19.07 5.23
N TYR A 33 -0.81 -20.14 5.99
CA TYR A 33 0.34 -20.31 6.87
C TYR A 33 1.44 -21.20 6.27
N GLU A 34 1.22 -21.75 5.08
CA GLU A 34 2.24 -22.51 4.39
C GLU A 34 3.34 -21.57 3.88
N SER A 35 4.61 -21.86 4.21
CA SER A 35 5.74 -21.04 3.80
C SER A 35 5.93 -21.05 2.29
N LEU A 36 6.17 -19.88 1.73
CA LEU A 36 6.49 -19.71 0.32
C LEU A 36 8.00 -19.80 0.13
N ALA A 37 8.46 -20.72 -0.72
CA ALA A 37 9.88 -21.04 -0.87
C ALA A 37 10.75 -19.83 -1.19
N LYS A 38 10.22 -18.85 -1.91
CA LYS A 38 11.00 -17.71 -2.41
C LYS A 38 11.31 -16.67 -1.34
N ASP A 39 10.32 -16.33 -0.50
CA ASP A 39 10.42 -15.21 0.43
C ASP A 39 10.63 -15.61 1.88
N GLY A 40 10.40 -16.88 2.19
CA GLY A 40 10.38 -17.34 3.57
C GLY A 40 9.13 -16.94 4.35
N TRP A 41 8.29 -16.08 3.77
CA TRP A 41 7.01 -15.68 4.36
C TRP A 41 5.87 -16.52 3.79
N ASN A 42 4.82 -16.66 4.60
CA ASN A 42 3.54 -17.23 4.14
C ASN A 42 2.58 -16.11 3.73
N VAL A 43 1.43 -16.48 3.20
CA VAL A 43 0.43 -15.50 2.73
C VAL A 43 -0.10 -14.64 3.86
N HIS A 44 -0.29 -15.20 5.07
CA HIS A 44 -0.73 -14.43 6.22
C HIS A 44 0.27 -13.32 6.55
N GLN A 45 1.57 -13.64 6.57
CA GLN A 45 2.63 -12.66 6.81
C GLN A 45 2.66 -11.58 5.72
N ILE A 46 2.51 -11.98 4.46
CA ILE A 46 2.47 -11.05 3.32
C ILE A 46 1.26 -10.10 3.46
N ALA A 47 0.12 -10.62 3.85
CA ALA A 47 -1.09 -9.81 4.05
C ALA A 47 -0.90 -8.79 5.18
N VAL A 48 -0.34 -9.21 6.31
CA VAL A 48 -0.03 -8.32 7.42
C VAL A 48 0.95 -7.24 6.98
N HIS A 49 2.02 -7.61 6.32
CA HIS A 49 3.03 -6.68 5.83
C HIS A 49 2.43 -5.67 4.84
N THR A 50 1.63 -6.13 3.91
CA THR A 50 1.01 -5.27 2.90
C THR A 50 0.07 -4.25 3.55
N ARG A 51 -0.76 -4.71 4.51
CA ARG A 51 -1.60 -3.81 5.29
C ARG A 51 -0.79 -2.78 6.05
N ASP A 52 0.24 -3.23 6.77
CA ASP A 52 1.05 -2.35 7.62
C ASP A 52 1.79 -1.30 6.79
N VAL A 53 2.39 -1.68 5.68
CA VAL A 53 3.12 -0.75 4.82
C VAL A 53 2.15 0.27 4.18
N ASN A 54 0.97 -0.15 3.80
CA ASN A 54 -0.04 0.80 3.31
C ASN A 54 -0.45 1.78 4.41
N GLU A 55 -0.79 1.29 5.59
CA GLU A 55 -1.29 2.14 6.68
C GLU A 55 -0.23 3.00 7.33
N LEU A 56 1.00 2.50 7.45
CA LEU A 56 2.06 3.15 8.23
C LEU A 56 3.14 3.80 7.38
N VAL A 57 3.22 3.50 6.09
CA VAL A 57 4.28 3.99 5.22
C VAL A 57 3.69 4.71 4.01
N TYR A 58 3.45 4.02 2.92
CA TYR A 58 3.10 4.69 1.65
C TYR A 58 1.75 5.39 1.68
N GLY A 59 0.72 4.76 2.21
CA GLY A 59 -0.60 5.39 2.33
C GLY A 59 -0.59 6.54 3.31
N LEU A 60 0.13 6.39 4.43
CA LEU A 60 0.31 7.46 5.40
C LEU A 60 1.04 8.65 4.77
N ARG A 61 2.12 8.39 4.05
CA ARG A 61 2.92 9.45 3.42
C ARG A 61 2.11 10.19 2.36
N ALA A 62 1.34 9.48 1.55
CA ALA A 62 0.44 10.10 0.57
C ALA A 62 -0.57 11.01 1.27
N ARG A 63 -1.23 10.51 2.31
CA ARG A 63 -2.23 11.28 3.05
C ARG A 63 -1.63 12.52 3.69
N ARG A 64 -0.50 12.36 4.38
CA ARG A 64 0.15 13.48 5.05
C ARG A 64 0.68 14.51 4.05
N THR A 65 1.20 14.08 2.92
CA THR A 65 1.66 15.00 1.88
C THR A 65 0.48 15.81 1.31
N ALA A 66 -0.70 15.19 1.20
CA ALA A 66 -1.90 15.89 0.74
C ALA A 66 -2.41 16.94 1.75
N LEU A 67 -2.20 16.71 3.03
CA LEU A 67 -2.84 17.50 4.10
C LEU A 67 -1.91 18.42 4.87
N GLU A 68 -0.59 18.20 4.81
CA GLU A 68 0.41 18.97 5.57
C GLU A 68 1.33 19.72 4.62
N ASP A 69 2.02 20.72 5.14
CA ASP A 69 3.01 21.50 4.38
C ASP A 69 4.37 20.82 4.47
N ASN A 70 4.83 20.27 3.34
CA ASN A 70 6.15 19.66 3.20
C ASN A 70 6.54 18.79 4.41
N PRO A 71 5.74 17.75 4.71
CA PRO A 71 6.05 16.87 5.83
C PRO A 71 7.36 16.11 5.59
N GLU A 72 8.06 15.79 6.68
CA GLU A 72 9.28 15.00 6.63
C GLU A 72 8.99 13.59 7.13
N PHE A 73 9.46 12.58 6.40
CA PHE A 73 9.26 11.18 6.75
C PHE A 73 10.58 10.51 7.12
N GLN A 74 10.51 9.61 8.09
CA GLN A 74 11.65 8.83 8.52
C GLN A 74 11.66 7.48 7.80
N ASN A 75 12.83 6.86 7.75
CA ASN A 75 12.97 5.53 7.19
C ASN A 75 12.13 4.52 7.98
N PHE A 76 11.55 3.55 7.28
CA PHE A 76 10.77 2.48 7.88
C PHE A 76 11.40 1.13 7.53
N ASP A 77 11.76 0.35 8.56
CA ASP A 77 12.30 -0.99 8.37
C ASP A 77 11.17 -2.02 8.51
N GLY A 78 10.67 -2.49 7.38
CA GLY A 78 9.54 -3.43 7.35
C GLY A 78 9.85 -4.77 7.97
N GLN A 79 11.09 -5.25 7.83
CA GLN A 79 11.50 -6.53 8.43
C GLN A 79 11.52 -6.43 9.95
N ALA A 80 12.11 -5.38 10.49
CA ALA A 80 12.16 -5.16 11.92
C ALA A 80 10.75 -4.99 12.51
N TYR A 81 9.88 -4.26 11.82
CA TYR A 81 8.51 -4.07 12.27
C TYR A 81 7.75 -5.41 12.34
N MET A 82 7.88 -6.24 11.31
CA MET A 82 7.29 -7.57 11.29
C MET A 82 7.79 -8.43 12.46
N ALA A 83 9.10 -8.41 12.72
CA ALA A 83 9.69 -9.19 13.80
C ALA A 83 9.12 -8.81 15.18
N GLU A 84 8.80 -7.53 15.37
CA GLU A 84 8.28 -7.03 16.65
C GLU A 84 6.77 -7.15 16.81
N HIS A 85 6.00 -7.03 15.71
CA HIS A 85 4.56 -6.81 15.79
C HIS A 85 3.71 -7.92 15.17
N TYR A 86 4.30 -8.86 14.44
CA TYR A 86 3.52 -9.88 13.75
C TYR A 86 2.79 -10.78 14.74
N ASP A 87 1.48 -10.94 14.53
CA ASP A 87 0.63 -11.85 15.30
C ASP A 87 -0.05 -12.83 14.33
N ALA A 88 0.40 -14.09 14.39
CA ALA A 88 -0.14 -15.17 13.55
C ALA A 88 -1.62 -15.46 13.83
N LYS A 89 -2.14 -15.00 14.95
CA LYS A 89 -3.55 -15.23 15.36
C LYS A 89 -4.49 -14.16 14.81
N GLU A 90 -3.96 -13.08 14.25
CA GLU A 90 -4.81 -12.04 13.69
C GLU A 90 -5.65 -12.62 12.56
N SER A 91 -6.96 -12.35 12.56
CA SER A 91 -7.87 -12.86 11.54
C SER A 91 -7.50 -12.33 10.16
N LEU A 92 -7.24 -13.24 9.22
CA LEU A 92 -6.90 -12.88 7.86
C LEU A 92 -7.99 -12.03 7.20
N SER A 93 -9.25 -12.40 7.34
CA SER A 93 -10.35 -11.64 6.75
C SER A 93 -10.48 -10.24 7.38
N VAL A 94 -10.30 -10.12 8.68
CA VAL A 94 -10.39 -8.83 9.38
C VAL A 94 -9.25 -7.90 8.98
N LEU A 95 -8.02 -8.40 8.95
CA LEU A 95 -6.87 -7.58 8.55
C LEU A 95 -6.97 -7.15 7.08
N LEU A 96 -7.48 -8.01 6.22
CA LEU A 96 -7.67 -7.67 4.81
C LEU A 96 -8.81 -6.66 4.61
N ASP A 97 -9.88 -6.75 5.40
CA ASP A 97 -10.95 -5.74 5.39
C ASP A 97 -10.41 -4.39 5.84
N SER A 98 -9.56 -4.37 6.86
CA SER A 98 -8.88 -3.14 7.32
C SER A 98 -8.00 -2.54 6.21
N PHE A 99 -7.24 -3.40 5.53
CA PHE A 99 -6.41 -2.98 4.40
C PHE A 99 -7.24 -2.33 3.29
N VAL A 100 -8.32 -2.99 2.84
CA VAL A 100 -9.20 -2.48 1.78
C VAL A 100 -9.83 -1.15 2.22
N ALA A 101 -10.28 -1.06 3.47
CA ALA A 101 -10.87 0.17 4.00
C ALA A 101 -9.85 1.33 4.01
N SER A 102 -8.61 1.05 4.37
CA SER A 102 -7.54 2.05 4.38
C SER A 102 -7.23 2.56 2.97
N VAL A 103 -7.14 1.65 2.00
CA VAL A 103 -6.95 2.03 0.60
C VAL A 103 -8.15 2.83 0.09
N GLN A 104 -9.37 2.43 0.44
CA GLN A 104 -10.58 3.14 0.01
C GLN A 104 -10.62 4.58 0.58
N ALA A 105 -10.19 4.77 1.82
CA ALA A 105 -10.09 6.11 2.40
C ALA A 105 -9.09 6.98 1.64
N LEU A 106 -7.95 6.42 1.25
CA LEU A 106 -6.97 7.12 0.43
C LEU A 106 -7.55 7.44 -0.96
N VAL A 107 -8.24 6.51 -1.59
CA VAL A 107 -8.89 6.70 -2.89
C VAL A 107 -9.87 7.87 -2.83
N GLU A 108 -10.70 7.93 -1.79
CA GLU A 108 -11.66 9.02 -1.62
C GLU A 108 -10.97 10.37 -1.45
N LEU A 109 -9.89 10.41 -0.67
CA LEU A 109 -9.09 11.62 -0.50
C LEU A 109 -8.50 12.07 -1.84
N LEU A 110 -7.94 11.15 -2.60
CA LEU A 110 -7.32 11.46 -3.90
C LEU A 110 -8.35 11.97 -4.92
N ARG A 111 -9.55 11.40 -4.93
CA ARG A 111 -10.62 11.85 -5.81
C ARG A 111 -11.09 13.26 -5.52
N ALA A 112 -10.99 13.69 -4.27
CA ALA A 112 -11.39 15.01 -3.83
C ALA A 112 -10.31 16.06 -3.98
N LEU A 113 -9.08 15.68 -4.34
CA LEU A 113 -7.96 16.63 -4.45
C LEU A 113 -8.12 17.56 -5.64
N PRO A 114 -7.79 18.86 -5.46
CA PRO A 114 -7.57 19.73 -6.62
C PRO A 114 -6.35 19.28 -7.41
N VAL A 115 -6.27 19.68 -8.66
CA VAL A 115 -5.19 19.26 -9.59
C VAL A 115 -3.81 19.52 -8.97
N GLU A 116 -3.60 20.70 -8.38
CA GLU A 116 -2.33 21.11 -7.77
C GLU A 116 -1.97 20.30 -6.52
N GLY A 117 -2.92 19.62 -5.92
CA GLY A 117 -2.66 18.77 -4.75
C GLY A 117 -1.70 17.62 -5.07
N TRP A 118 -1.73 17.12 -6.29
CA TRP A 118 -0.86 16.02 -6.71
C TRP A 118 0.62 16.38 -6.76
N SER A 119 0.92 17.69 -6.86
CA SER A 119 2.29 18.20 -6.91
C SER A 119 2.80 18.65 -5.54
N ARG A 120 2.01 18.51 -4.50
CA ARG A 120 2.45 18.83 -3.13
C ARG A 120 3.65 17.96 -2.78
N MET A 121 4.60 18.55 -2.04
CA MET A 121 5.89 17.93 -1.80
C MET A 121 6.09 17.50 -0.37
N SER A 122 7.01 16.55 -0.19
CA SER A 122 7.48 16.05 1.08
C SER A 122 8.98 15.80 1.00
N SER A 123 9.56 15.41 2.12
CA SER A 123 10.95 14.97 2.18
C SER A 123 11.05 13.68 2.99
N HIS A 124 12.15 12.97 2.80
CA HIS A 124 12.42 11.70 3.46
C HIS A 124 13.87 11.68 3.90
N SER A 125 14.13 11.17 5.10
CA SER A 125 15.46 11.16 5.71
C SER A 125 16.55 10.53 4.85
N LYS A 126 16.20 9.55 4.01
CA LYS A 126 17.15 8.86 3.12
C LYS A 126 16.95 9.19 1.65
N LEU A 127 15.70 9.40 1.22
CA LEU A 127 15.39 9.61 -0.20
C LEU A 127 15.51 11.06 -0.63
N GLY A 128 15.62 11.99 0.33
CA GLY A 128 15.80 13.40 0.03
C GLY A 128 14.50 14.18 -0.03
N SER A 129 14.58 15.37 -0.62
CA SER A 129 13.47 16.30 -0.74
C SER A 129 12.79 16.20 -2.11
N GLY A 130 11.69 16.92 -2.28
CA GLY A 130 10.99 17.01 -3.57
C GLY A 130 10.19 15.78 -3.94
N LEU A 131 9.81 14.97 -2.95
CA LEU A 131 8.97 13.79 -3.19
C LEU A 131 7.51 14.22 -3.23
N THR A 132 6.89 14.09 -4.39
CA THR A 132 5.52 14.54 -4.59
C THR A 132 4.49 13.55 -4.06
N LEU A 133 3.28 14.05 -3.82
CA LEU A 133 2.14 13.18 -3.50
C LEU A 133 2.01 12.07 -4.55
N GLN A 134 2.09 12.42 -5.83
CA GLN A 134 2.00 11.43 -6.91
C GLN A 134 3.02 10.31 -6.76
N SER A 135 4.26 10.64 -6.39
CA SER A 135 5.31 9.62 -6.22
C SER A 135 4.97 8.64 -5.08
N TRP A 136 4.38 9.12 -4.00
CA TRP A 136 3.97 8.23 -2.91
C TRP A 136 2.82 7.31 -3.32
N VAL A 137 1.87 7.83 -4.09
CA VAL A 137 0.77 7.02 -4.64
C VAL A 137 1.32 5.93 -5.57
N GLU A 138 2.26 6.28 -6.42
CA GLU A 138 2.91 5.32 -7.32
C GLU A 138 3.67 4.23 -6.57
N LYS A 139 4.35 4.60 -5.48
CA LYS A 139 5.08 3.64 -4.65
C LYS A 139 4.12 2.70 -3.90
N ASP A 140 3.02 3.22 -3.40
CA ASP A 140 2.01 2.40 -2.74
C ASP A 140 1.42 1.37 -3.71
N LEU A 141 1.04 1.83 -4.90
CA LEU A 141 0.50 0.97 -5.94
C LEU A 141 1.49 -0.13 -6.35
N ALA A 142 2.76 0.23 -6.56
CA ALA A 142 3.80 -0.71 -6.94
C ALA A 142 4.01 -1.78 -5.87
N HIS A 143 3.97 -1.40 -4.60
CA HIS A 143 4.12 -2.32 -3.47
C HIS A 143 2.96 -3.32 -3.39
N ILE A 144 1.73 -2.83 -3.52
CA ILE A 144 0.54 -3.69 -3.52
C ILE A 144 0.61 -4.68 -4.70
N LYS A 145 0.96 -4.17 -5.88
CA LYS A 145 1.06 -4.99 -7.09
C LYS A 145 2.08 -6.12 -6.93
N GLU A 146 3.25 -5.82 -6.37
CA GLU A 146 4.31 -6.80 -6.14
C GLU A 146 3.79 -7.97 -5.29
N HIS A 147 3.15 -7.66 -4.18
CA HIS A 147 2.64 -8.70 -3.27
C HIS A 147 1.42 -9.42 -3.84
N LEU A 148 0.57 -8.71 -4.57
CA LEU A 148 -0.54 -9.34 -5.28
C LEU A 148 -0.03 -10.42 -6.25
N GLU A 149 0.99 -10.11 -7.04
CA GLU A 149 1.54 -11.05 -8.00
C GLU A 149 2.13 -12.28 -7.31
N THR A 150 2.80 -12.10 -6.17
CA THR A 150 3.33 -13.21 -5.37
C THR A 150 2.22 -14.13 -4.89
N VAL A 151 1.13 -13.56 -4.34
CA VAL A 151 0.00 -14.35 -3.84
C VAL A 151 -0.75 -15.05 -4.99
N LYS A 152 -0.95 -14.38 -6.11
CA LYS A 152 -1.63 -14.96 -7.27
C LYS A 152 -0.97 -16.26 -7.75
N LYS A 153 0.35 -16.35 -7.66
CA LYS A 153 1.08 -17.56 -8.06
C LYS A 153 0.69 -18.78 -7.21
N GLN A 154 0.23 -18.57 -5.99
CA GLN A 154 -0.18 -19.64 -5.09
C GLN A 154 -1.54 -20.25 -5.48
N ASN A 155 -2.33 -19.53 -6.26
CA ASN A 155 -3.68 -19.92 -6.66
C ASN A 155 -3.76 -20.49 -8.08
N LYS A 156 -2.62 -20.71 -8.71
CA LYS A 156 -2.56 -21.30 -10.07
C LYS A 156 -2.37 -22.79 -10.03
#